data_0d140200140c5622fe7b2bd4d690591d
#
_entry.id   0d140200140c5622fe7b2bd4d690591d
#
_cell.length_a   1.000
_cell.length_b   1.000
_cell.length_c   1.000
_cell.angle_alpha   90.00
_cell.angle_beta   90.00
_cell.angle_gamma   90.00
#
_symmetry.space_group_name_H-M   'P 1'
#
loop_
_entity.id
_entity.type
_entity.pdbx_description
1 polymer ?
#
loop_
_entity_poly.entity_id
_entity_poly.type
_entity_poly.pdbx_seq_one_letter_code
_entity_poly.pdbx_strand_id
1 'polypeptide(L)'
;MGLAALGLTLQWPVLIYVAMFFIGLQATVFGPVKYSYLPQHLDASELTRGNGLVEMATFIAILLGTIAAGMLLNTFDERGAAMVAAAIVLLAIVGRAAAQFIPHSPAADSALQINWNPLSETWANLKIAHRDRTVFNSILGISWLWFFGSIFLTGLAPFARDVLGGNETVVTLLLAVFSIGIGIGALLTDRLSGSKVEIGLVPLGSIGMTLFALDLYLASRGLVPSQSGTVPDFFALDGAWRIVVDLALLSVFAGLYSVPLYALIQSRAQKTHVARIVGANNILNALFIVVASIAAAVLLGSGLTIPELFLVAALMNAAVAAYIYLLVPEFLLRFIAWVVVHVLYRVRSTGKDRLPEAGPVVLVCNHVSFVDAIVIMGESPRPIRFVMDHRIFKIPILRTFFNQLKAIPIASARDDPDTLQRAHQSIQQSLDEGEMVCIFPEGRITGTGELTPFKQGVRRIVERNPVPVIPMALRGLWGSFFSRYGGEAFSLPVDARVRRGFRSRLEFVVGEPVPPAIATPELLMQRVQELRGPEF
;
A
#
# COMPACT_ATOMS: atom_id res chain seq x y z
N MET A 1 8.68 -33.89 4.59
CA MET A 1 10.10 -33.77 4.96
C MET A 1 10.81 -35.13 5.01
N GLY A 2 10.29 -36.18 5.70
CA GLY A 2 10.93 -37.53 5.70
C GLY A 2 11.13 -38.13 4.31
N LEU A 3 10.14 -38.03 3.42
CA LEU A 3 10.28 -38.48 2.02
C LEU A 3 11.37 -37.69 1.27
N ALA A 4 11.48 -36.38 1.51
CA ALA A 4 12.54 -35.57 0.90
C ALA A 4 13.94 -36.00 1.39
N ALA A 5 14.07 -36.22 2.70
CA ALA A 5 15.32 -36.69 3.28
C ALA A 5 15.72 -38.07 2.73
N LEU A 6 14.76 -38.98 2.63
CA LEU A 6 15.00 -40.31 2.05
C LEU A 6 15.38 -40.23 0.56
N GLY A 7 14.71 -39.39 -0.22
CA GLY A 7 15.02 -39.17 -1.62
C GLY A 7 16.41 -38.58 -1.85
N LEU A 8 16.83 -37.64 -0.98
CA LEU A 8 18.17 -37.05 -1.03
C LEU A 8 19.26 -38.06 -0.65
N THR A 9 19.03 -38.85 0.41
CA THR A 9 20.03 -39.85 0.87
C THR A 9 20.18 -41.03 -0.09
N LEU A 10 19.08 -41.48 -0.72
CA LEU A 10 19.08 -42.54 -1.73
C LEU A 10 19.39 -42.02 -3.14
N GLN A 11 19.56 -40.73 -3.33
CA GLN A 11 19.73 -40.07 -4.63
C GLN A 11 18.65 -40.50 -5.65
N TRP A 12 17.41 -40.66 -5.17
CA TRP A 12 16.28 -41.12 -5.97
C TRP A 12 15.40 -39.95 -6.44
N PRO A 13 15.56 -39.48 -7.72
CA PRO A 13 14.88 -38.27 -8.20
C PRO A 13 13.36 -38.32 -8.11
N VAL A 14 12.76 -39.49 -8.41
CA VAL A 14 11.29 -39.66 -8.36
C VAL A 14 10.76 -39.38 -6.95
N LEU A 15 11.45 -39.85 -5.91
CA LEU A 15 11.05 -39.66 -4.53
C LEU A 15 11.19 -38.16 -4.11
N ILE A 16 12.22 -37.48 -4.64
CA ILE A 16 12.40 -36.05 -4.44
C ILE A 16 11.23 -35.27 -5.06
N TYR A 17 10.83 -35.57 -6.31
CA TYR A 17 9.68 -34.91 -6.96
C TYR A 17 8.37 -35.20 -6.21
N VAL A 18 8.14 -36.41 -5.75
CA VAL A 18 6.97 -36.75 -4.92
C VAL A 18 6.98 -35.94 -3.60
N ALA A 19 8.14 -35.85 -2.96
CA ALA A 19 8.29 -35.05 -1.75
C ALA A 19 8.01 -33.55 -2.00
N MET A 20 8.54 -32.99 -3.09
CA MET A 20 8.27 -31.60 -3.52
C MET A 20 6.78 -31.35 -3.74
N PHE A 21 6.07 -32.30 -4.39
CA PHE A 21 4.62 -32.20 -4.55
C PHE A 21 3.89 -32.12 -3.19
N PHE A 22 4.22 -33.00 -2.24
CA PHE A 22 3.58 -32.96 -0.91
C PHE A 22 3.96 -31.72 -0.08
N ILE A 23 5.17 -31.20 -0.24
CA ILE A 23 5.58 -29.93 0.39
C ILE A 23 4.77 -28.78 -0.20
N GLY A 24 4.59 -28.73 -1.52
CA GLY A 24 3.73 -27.74 -2.18
C GLY A 24 2.27 -27.84 -1.75
N LEU A 25 1.74 -29.05 -1.64
CA LEU A 25 0.38 -29.29 -1.16
C LEU A 25 0.21 -28.79 0.29
N GLN A 26 1.16 -29.08 1.17
CA GLN A 26 1.16 -28.60 2.56
C GLN A 26 1.21 -27.06 2.61
N ALA A 27 2.05 -26.42 1.81
CA ALA A 27 2.16 -24.97 1.74
C ALA A 27 0.83 -24.32 1.26
N THR A 28 0.15 -24.95 0.31
CA THR A 28 -1.16 -24.50 -0.19
C THR A 28 -2.24 -24.52 0.89
N VAL A 29 -2.24 -25.54 1.76
CA VAL A 29 -3.19 -25.61 2.89
C VAL A 29 -2.78 -24.68 4.04
N PHE A 30 -1.49 -24.57 4.31
CA PHE A 30 -0.98 -23.76 5.43
C PHE A 30 -1.13 -22.26 5.19
N GLY A 31 -1.00 -21.78 3.95
CA GLY A 31 -1.10 -20.37 3.60
C GLY A 31 -2.40 -19.71 4.06
N PRO A 32 -3.59 -20.22 3.70
CA PRO A 32 -4.86 -19.71 4.18
C PRO A 32 -4.99 -19.70 5.71
N VAL A 33 -4.52 -20.74 6.38
CA VAL A 33 -4.55 -20.83 7.85
C VAL A 33 -3.69 -19.73 8.47
N LYS A 34 -2.44 -19.56 8.00
CA LYS A 34 -1.49 -18.56 8.48
C LYS A 34 -2.07 -17.14 8.44
N TYR A 35 -2.63 -16.75 7.30
CA TYR A 35 -3.15 -15.39 7.13
C TYR A 35 -4.55 -15.18 7.73
N SER A 36 -5.39 -16.21 7.84
CA SER A 36 -6.69 -16.09 8.49
C SER A 36 -6.61 -16.11 10.02
N TYR A 37 -5.50 -16.59 10.58
CA TYR A 37 -5.23 -16.59 12.01
C TYR A 37 -5.01 -15.17 12.54
N LEU A 38 -4.33 -14.30 11.78
CA LEU A 38 -3.99 -12.94 12.21
C LEU A 38 -5.23 -12.13 12.65
N PRO A 39 -6.31 -11.99 11.86
CA PRO A 39 -7.46 -11.17 12.24
C PRO A 39 -8.35 -11.81 13.33
N GLN A 40 -8.03 -13.03 13.79
CA GLN A 40 -8.68 -13.64 14.94
C GLN A 40 -8.02 -13.26 16.28
N HIS A 41 -6.75 -12.82 16.25
CA HIS A 41 -5.92 -12.56 17.41
C HIS A 41 -5.33 -11.14 17.46
N LEU A 42 -5.41 -10.39 16.37
CA LEU A 42 -4.90 -9.03 16.25
C LEU A 42 -6.04 -8.05 16.00
N ASP A 43 -5.92 -6.87 16.60
CA ASP A 43 -6.82 -5.76 16.30
C ASP A 43 -6.55 -5.17 14.91
N ALA A 44 -7.52 -4.42 14.36
CA ALA A 44 -7.40 -3.81 13.04
C ALA A 44 -6.15 -2.91 12.91
N SER A 45 -5.75 -2.25 13.99
CA SER A 45 -4.54 -1.41 14.05
C SER A 45 -3.22 -2.22 14.05
N GLU A 46 -3.26 -3.50 14.38
CA GLU A 46 -2.10 -4.39 14.46
C GLU A 46 -1.91 -5.24 13.20
N LEU A 47 -2.95 -5.34 12.34
CA LEU A 47 -2.94 -6.19 11.15
C LEU A 47 -1.81 -5.84 10.17
N THR A 48 -1.54 -4.55 9.96
CA THR A 48 -0.47 -4.10 9.08
C THR A 48 0.89 -4.58 9.57
N ARG A 49 1.16 -4.40 10.87
CA ARG A 49 2.40 -4.87 11.51
C ARG A 49 2.48 -6.40 11.52
N GLY A 50 1.39 -7.10 11.83
CA GLY A 50 1.33 -8.56 11.83
C GLY A 50 1.64 -9.15 10.45
N ASN A 51 1.03 -8.62 9.39
CA ASN A 51 1.33 -9.03 8.01
C ASN A 51 2.78 -8.73 7.63
N GLY A 52 3.30 -7.54 7.99
CA GLY A 52 4.69 -7.17 7.75
C GLY A 52 5.68 -8.15 8.39
N LEU A 53 5.44 -8.56 9.64
CA LEU A 53 6.27 -9.56 10.33
C LEU A 53 6.21 -10.94 9.68
N VAL A 54 5.01 -11.37 9.25
CA VAL A 54 4.82 -12.67 8.56
C VAL A 54 5.53 -12.68 7.21
N GLU A 55 5.43 -11.61 6.43
CA GLU A 55 6.13 -11.46 5.15
C GLU A 55 7.65 -11.44 5.36
N MET A 56 8.14 -10.60 6.25
CA MET A 56 9.57 -10.53 6.58
C MET A 56 10.11 -11.91 7.01
N ALA A 57 9.45 -12.59 7.95
CA ALA A 57 9.85 -13.90 8.42
C ALA A 57 9.85 -14.95 7.29
N THR A 58 8.89 -14.87 6.38
CA THR A 58 8.81 -15.78 5.22
C THR A 58 10.01 -15.59 4.29
N PHE A 59 10.36 -14.35 3.91
CA PHE A 59 11.50 -14.09 3.03
C PHE A 59 12.84 -14.35 3.70
N ILE A 60 12.99 -14.06 5.00
CA ILE A 60 14.20 -14.43 5.77
C ILE A 60 14.36 -15.96 5.81
N ALA A 61 13.27 -16.70 6.04
CA ALA A 61 13.33 -18.16 6.06
C ALA A 61 13.72 -18.75 4.69
N ILE A 62 13.20 -18.20 3.59
CA ILE A 62 13.59 -18.59 2.22
C ILE A 62 15.09 -18.34 2.01
N LEU A 63 15.58 -17.16 2.38
CA LEU A 63 16.99 -16.79 2.25
C LEU A 63 17.90 -17.72 3.07
N LEU A 64 17.61 -17.87 4.37
CA LEU A 64 18.40 -18.71 5.25
C LEU A 64 18.41 -20.18 4.80
N GLY A 65 17.27 -20.69 4.33
CA GLY A 65 17.14 -22.03 3.77
C GLY A 65 18.00 -22.24 2.53
N THR A 66 18.00 -21.28 1.61
CA THR A 66 18.80 -21.33 0.38
C THR A 66 20.31 -21.28 0.70
N ILE A 67 20.73 -20.36 1.57
CA ILE A 67 22.14 -20.25 2.01
C ILE A 67 22.58 -21.53 2.72
N ALA A 68 21.80 -22.00 3.68
CA ALA A 68 22.14 -23.20 4.44
C ALA A 68 22.27 -24.44 3.53
N ALA A 69 21.35 -24.62 2.58
CA ALA A 69 21.42 -25.72 1.63
C ALA A 69 22.69 -25.63 0.77
N GLY A 70 23.02 -24.46 0.22
CA GLY A 70 24.24 -24.26 -0.56
C GLY A 70 25.52 -24.52 0.26
N MET A 71 25.58 -24.01 1.50
CA MET A 71 26.72 -24.23 2.39
C MET A 71 26.89 -25.71 2.76
N LEU A 72 25.81 -26.40 3.11
CA LEU A 72 25.87 -27.83 3.45
C LEU A 72 26.33 -28.70 2.27
N LEU A 73 25.83 -28.41 1.07
CA LEU A 73 26.24 -29.13 -0.15
C LEU A 73 27.72 -28.91 -0.47
N ASN A 74 28.21 -27.68 -0.36
CA ASN A 74 29.59 -27.33 -0.71
C ASN A 74 30.62 -27.73 0.37
N THR A 75 30.23 -27.72 1.67
CA THR A 75 31.18 -28.01 2.77
C THR A 75 31.40 -29.50 2.97
N PHE A 76 30.39 -30.32 2.71
CA PHE A 76 30.41 -31.73 3.04
C PHE A 76 30.52 -32.69 1.82
N ASP A 77 30.77 -32.14 0.62
CA ASP A 77 30.97 -32.90 -0.63
C ASP A 77 29.97 -34.06 -0.77
N GLU A 78 30.47 -35.30 -0.78
CA GLU A 78 29.66 -36.54 -0.93
C GLU A 78 28.57 -36.68 0.18
N ARG A 79 28.79 -36.12 1.36
CA ARG A 79 27.83 -36.15 2.48
C ARG A 79 26.87 -34.96 2.49
N GLY A 80 27.04 -34.00 1.59
CA GLY A 80 26.25 -32.78 1.55
C GLY A 80 24.74 -33.06 1.44
N ALA A 81 24.33 -33.97 0.59
CA ALA A 81 22.93 -34.38 0.45
C ALA A 81 22.35 -34.97 1.75
N ALA A 82 23.12 -35.77 2.48
CA ALA A 82 22.71 -36.32 3.77
C ALA A 82 22.63 -35.26 4.86
N MET A 83 23.52 -34.28 4.85
CA MET A 83 23.47 -33.13 5.80
C MET A 83 22.26 -32.24 5.53
N VAL A 84 21.92 -31.97 4.27
CA VAL A 84 20.68 -31.27 3.90
C VAL A 84 19.45 -32.07 4.34
N ALA A 85 19.43 -33.38 4.14
CA ALA A 85 18.37 -34.27 4.59
C ALA A 85 18.17 -34.20 6.11
N ALA A 86 19.25 -34.26 6.89
CA ALA A 86 19.23 -34.14 8.35
C ALA A 86 18.70 -32.75 8.79
N ALA A 87 19.15 -31.68 8.13
CA ALA A 87 18.69 -30.32 8.41
C ALA A 87 17.18 -30.16 8.15
N ILE A 88 16.65 -30.69 7.03
CA ILE A 88 15.22 -30.65 6.70
C ILE A 88 14.39 -31.38 7.77
N VAL A 89 14.83 -32.54 8.24
CA VAL A 89 14.13 -33.30 9.30
C VAL A 89 14.18 -32.54 10.63
N LEU A 90 15.33 -32.00 11.00
CA LEU A 90 15.48 -31.19 12.21
C LEU A 90 14.55 -29.97 12.19
N LEU A 91 14.53 -29.21 11.08
CA LEU A 91 13.63 -28.07 10.89
C LEU A 91 12.16 -28.47 10.98
N ALA A 92 11.80 -29.64 10.46
CA ALA A 92 10.42 -30.15 10.57
C ALA A 92 10.04 -30.46 12.02
N ILE A 93 10.95 -31.03 12.81
CA ILE A 93 10.75 -31.30 14.24
C ILE A 93 10.62 -29.98 15.03
N VAL A 94 11.52 -29.04 14.80
CA VAL A 94 11.49 -27.71 15.44
C VAL A 94 10.21 -26.96 15.06
N GLY A 95 9.82 -26.96 13.80
CA GLY A 95 8.59 -26.33 13.33
C GLY A 95 7.34 -26.97 13.96
N ARG A 96 7.32 -28.31 14.08
CA ARG A 96 6.21 -29.01 14.76
C ARG A 96 6.15 -28.69 16.26
N ALA A 97 7.29 -28.58 16.93
CA ALA A 97 7.37 -28.17 18.33
C ALA A 97 6.91 -26.73 18.51
N ALA A 98 7.40 -25.81 17.66
CA ALA A 98 6.99 -24.40 17.69
C ALA A 98 5.47 -24.23 17.46
N ALA A 99 4.88 -25.03 16.57
CA ALA A 99 3.44 -24.99 16.32
C ALA A 99 2.58 -25.34 17.54
N GLN A 100 3.11 -26.03 18.55
CA GLN A 100 2.38 -26.34 19.78
C GLN A 100 2.19 -25.12 20.69
N PHE A 101 3.00 -24.07 20.52
CA PHE A 101 2.88 -22.82 21.28
C PHE A 101 1.88 -21.84 20.65
N ILE A 102 1.33 -22.17 19.47
CA ILE A 102 0.32 -21.32 18.82
C ILE A 102 -0.99 -21.44 19.61
N PRO A 103 -1.59 -20.33 20.11
CA PRO A 103 -2.84 -20.35 20.84
C PRO A 103 -3.97 -21.00 20.04
N HIS A 104 -4.83 -21.73 20.74
CA HIS A 104 -5.97 -22.37 20.10
C HIS A 104 -7.00 -21.32 19.65
N SER A 105 -7.43 -21.43 18.41
CA SER A 105 -8.45 -20.59 17.81
C SER A 105 -9.71 -21.41 17.52
N PRO A 106 -10.88 -21.00 18.02
CA PRO A 106 -12.12 -21.72 17.71
C PRO A 106 -12.44 -21.62 16.23
N ALA A 107 -13.13 -22.63 15.70
CA ALA A 107 -13.61 -22.60 14.32
C ALA A 107 -14.58 -21.43 14.12
N ALA A 108 -14.38 -20.63 13.07
CA ALA A 108 -15.28 -19.52 12.74
C ALA A 108 -16.68 -20.00 12.33
N ASP A 109 -16.78 -21.22 11.79
CA ASP A 109 -18.02 -21.93 11.49
C ASP A 109 -17.83 -23.41 11.84
N SER A 110 -18.39 -23.83 12.97
CA SER A 110 -18.32 -25.22 13.44
C SER A 110 -19.22 -26.18 12.68
N ALA A 111 -20.19 -25.66 11.90
CA ALA A 111 -21.14 -26.44 11.09
C ALA A 111 -20.67 -26.60 9.64
N LEU A 112 -19.52 -26.07 9.28
CA LEU A 112 -18.99 -26.12 7.91
C LEU A 112 -18.75 -27.57 7.48
N GLN A 113 -19.44 -27.99 6.41
CA GLN A 113 -19.18 -29.28 5.76
C GLN A 113 -18.07 -29.13 4.73
N ILE A 114 -17.06 -30.01 4.81
CA ILE A 114 -15.94 -30.00 3.87
C ILE A 114 -16.40 -30.59 2.54
N ASN A 115 -16.33 -29.78 1.49
CA ASN A 115 -16.51 -30.25 0.12
C ASN A 115 -15.14 -30.67 -0.46
N TRP A 116 -14.98 -31.96 -0.73
CA TRP A 116 -13.73 -32.52 -1.23
C TRP A 116 -13.50 -32.31 -2.74
N ASN A 117 -14.43 -31.67 -3.45
CA ASN A 117 -14.24 -31.35 -4.86
C ASN A 117 -13.45 -30.02 -5.00
N PRO A 118 -12.16 -30.06 -5.39
CA PRO A 118 -11.31 -28.87 -5.44
C PRO A 118 -11.79 -27.85 -6.48
N LEU A 119 -12.40 -28.28 -7.58
CA LEU A 119 -12.86 -27.37 -8.63
C LEU A 119 -14.08 -26.57 -8.19
N SER A 120 -15.06 -27.23 -7.57
CA SER A 120 -16.25 -26.55 -7.06
C SER A 120 -15.92 -25.63 -5.89
N GLU A 121 -14.99 -26.01 -5.00
CA GLU A 121 -14.54 -25.14 -3.90
C GLU A 121 -13.72 -23.95 -4.40
N THR A 122 -12.84 -24.14 -5.38
CA THR A 122 -12.14 -23.04 -6.05
C THR A 122 -13.12 -22.01 -6.58
N TRP A 123 -14.14 -22.46 -7.33
CA TRP A 123 -15.15 -21.58 -7.88
C TRP A 123 -15.97 -20.88 -6.80
N ALA A 124 -16.36 -21.61 -5.74
CA ALA A 124 -17.10 -21.05 -4.61
C ALA A 124 -16.30 -19.97 -3.88
N ASN A 125 -15.00 -20.20 -3.64
CA ASN A 125 -14.11 -19.25 -2.99
C ASN A 125 -13.90 -17.98 -3.84
N LEU A 126 -13.69 -18.12 -5.14
CA LEU A 126 -13.60 -17.00 -6.07
C LEU A 126 -14.91 -16.19 -6.12
N LYS A 127 -16.07 -16.87 -6.11
CA LYS A 127 -17.38 -16.20 -6.09
C LYS A 127 -17.60 -15.43 -4.78
N ILE A 128 -17.15 -15.95 -3.64
CA ILE A 128 -17.21 -15.24 -2.35
C ILE A 128 -16.32 -14.00 -2.40
N ALA A 129 -15.08 -14.14 -2.86
CA ALA A 129 -14.15 -13.01 -2.97
C ALA A 129 -14.66 -11.92 -3.93
N HIS A 130 -15.34 -12.30 -5.01
CA HIS A 130 -15.89 -11.36 -6.01
C HIS A 130 -17.10 -10.54 -5.50
N ARG A 131 -17.73 -10.91 -4.39
CA ARG A 131 -18.87 -10.16 -3.82
C ARG A 131 -18.46 -8.77 -3.34
N ASP A 132 -17.23 -8.62 -2.82
CA ASP A 132 -16.67 -7.32 -2.50
C ASP A 132 -15.60 -6.96 -3.55
N ARG A 133 -15.94 -5.95 -4.38
CA ARG A 133 -15.06 -5.50 -5.46
C ARG A 133 -13.70 -5.01 -4.94
N THR A 134 -13.66 -4.41 -3.75
CA THR A 134 -12.42 -3.91 -3.15
C THR A 134 -11.52 -5.07 -2.74
N VAL A 135 -12.10 -6.09 -2.11
CA VAL A 135 -11.39 -7.32 -1.74
C VAL A 135 -10.87 -8.04 -2.98
N PHE A 136 -11.71 -8.21 -4.00
CA PHE A 136 -11.32 -8.88 -5.23
C PHE A 136 -10.20 -8.16 -5.98
N ASN A 137 -10.28 -6.82 -6.11
CA ASN A 137 -9.22 -6.01 -6.71
C ASN A 137 -7.92 -6.09 -5.90
N SER A 138 -8.00 -6.17 -4.57
CA SER A 138 -6.81 -6.35 -3.72
C SER A 138 -6.15 -7.70 -3.94
N ILE A 139 -6.95 -8.76 -4.11
CA ILE A 139 -6.46 -10.10 -4.48
C ILE A 139 -5.75 -10.05 -5.84
N LEU A 140 -6.35 -9.42 -6.85
CA LEU A 140 -5.70 -9.25 -8.15
C LEU A 140 -4.39 -8.47 -8.06
N GLY A 141 -4.35 -7.43 -7.23
CA GLY A 141 -3.12 -6.67 -6.96
C GLY A 141 -2.03 -7.54 -6.33
N ILE A 142 -2.36 -8.35 -5.32
CA ILE A 142 -1.40 -9.28 -4.72
C ILE A 142 -0.95 -10.34 -5.73
N SER A 143 -1.88 -10.92 -6.49
CA SER A 143 -1.55 -11.90 -7.53
C SER A 143 -0.65 -11.31 -8.62
N TRP A 144 -0.85 -10.03 -8.97
CA TRP A 144 0.05 -9.30 -9.86
C TRP A 144 1.46 -9.19 -9.27
N LEU A 145 1.59 -8.91 -7.97
CA LEU A 145 2.90 -8.89 -7.31
C LEU A 145 3.60 -10.24 -7.39
N TRP A 146 2.87 -11.35 -7.22
CA TRP A 146 3.43 -12.69 -7.36
C TRP A 146 3.84 -13.01 -8.80
N PHE A 147 3.10 -12.52 -9.80
CA PHE A 147 3.51 -12.58 -11.20
C PHE A 147 4.85 -11.87 -11.40
N PHE A 148 4.91 -10.59 -11.00
CA PHE A 148 6.11 -9.76 -11.13
C PHE A 148 7.29 -10.35 -10.33
N GLY A 149 7.08 -10.67 -9.07
CA GLY A 149 8.11 -11.22 -8.19
C GLY A 149 8.66 -12.56 -8.66
N SER A 150 7.83 -13.43 -9.26
CA SER A 150 8.30 -14.73 -9.78
C SER A 150 9.24 -14.58 -10.97
N ILE A 151 9.04 -13.58 -11.83
CA ILE A 151 9.96 -13.26 -12.93
C ILE A 151 11.35 -12.90 -12.38
N PHE A 152 11.39 -12.04 -11.35
CA PHE A 152 12.66 -11.66 -10.72
C PHE A 152 13.30 -12.82 -9.96
N LEU A 153 12.56 -13.53 -9.11
CA LEU A 153 13.09 -14.64 -8.32
C LEU A 153 13.69 -15.74 -9.20
N THR A 154 13.01 -16.11 -10.29
CA THR A 154 13.52 -17.13 -11.23
C THR A 154 14.61 -16.58 -12.14
N GLY A 155 14.57 -15.27 -12.44
CA GLY A 155 15.53 -14.60 -13.30
C GLY A 155 16.86 -14.25 -12.62
N LEU A 156 16.90 -14.07 -11.28
CA LEU A 156 18.11 -13.61 -10.58
C LEU A 156 19.31 -14.56 -10.71
N ALA A 157 19.09 -15.89 -10.66
CA ALA A 157 20.18 -16.84 -10.79
C ALA A 157 20.82 -16.83 -12.19
N PRO A 158 20.07 -16.96 -13.30
CA PRO A 158 20.64 -16.78 -14.62
C PRO A 158 21.15 -15.35 -14.87
N PHE A 159 20.52 -14.30 -14.31
CA PHE A 159 21.03 -12.93 -14.38
C PHE A 159 22.42 -12.81 -13.78
N ALA A 160 22.64 -13.39 -12.59
CA ALA A 160 23.95 -13.38 -11.93
C ALA A 160 25.01 -14.13 -12.77
N ARG A 161 24.66 -15.29 -13.35
CA ARG A 161 25.61 -16.12 -14.11
C ARG A 161 25.86 -15.58 -15.51
N ASP A 162 24.81 -15.35 -16.27
CA ASP A 162 24.89 -15.12 -17.71
C ASP A 162 25.12 -13.64 -18.06
N VAL A 163 24.64 -12.71 -17.21
CA VAL A 163 24.77 -11.27 -17.44
C VAL A 163 25.94 -10.68 -16.65
N LEU A 164 26.07 -11.05 -15.36
CA LEU A 164 27.11 -10.49 -14.50
C LEU A 164 28.39 -11.32 -14.47
N GLY A 165 28.37 -12.56 -14.99
CA GLY A 165 29.50 -13.50 -14.93
C GLY A 165 29.80 -13.99 -13.50
N GLY A 166 28.82 -13.90 -12.60
CA GLY A 166 28.95 -14.24 -11.19
C GLY A 166 28.76 -15.73 -10.92
N ASN A 167 29.42 -16.22 -9.88
CA ASN A 167 29.25 -17.59 -9.38
C ASN A 167 28.07 -17.69 -8.37
N GLU A 168 27.92 -18.82 -7.69
CA GLU A 168 26.85 -19.08 -6.72
C GLU A 168 26.83 -18.08 -5.54
N THR A 169 27.97 -17.47 -5.21
CA THR A 169 28.03 -16.47 -4.14
C THR A 169 27.40 -15.15 -4.57
N VAL A 170 27.50 -14.78 -5.83
CA VAL A 170 26.82 -13.61 -6.42
C VAL A 170 25.31 -13.87 -6.52
N VAL A 171 24.90 -15.08 -6.95
CA VAL A 171 23.48 -15.49 -6.92
C VAL A 171 22.91 -15.32 -5.51
N THR A 172 23.62 -15.84 -4.50
CA THR A 172 23.21 -15.76 -3.11
C THR A 172 23.12 -14.31 -2.63
N LEU A 173 24.07 -13.46 -3.01
CA LEU A 173 24.05 -12.02 -2.69
C LEU A 173 22.79 -11.34 -3.25
N LEU A 174 22.48 -11.55 -4.53
CA LEU A 174 21.33 -10.92 -5.16
C LEU A 174 20.00 -11.41 -4.55
N LEU A 175 19.89 -12.72 -4.26
CA LEU A 175 18.73 -13.27 -3.55
C LEU A 175 18.61 -12.72 -2.12
N ALA A 176 19.74 -12.51 -1.43
CA ALA A 176 19.76 -11.90 -0.11
C ALA A 176 19.28 -10.46 -0.14
N VAL A 177 19.81 -9.65 -1.07
CA VAL A 177 19.40 -8.26 -1.27
C VAL A 177 17.90 -8.17 -1.54
N PHE A 178 17.39 -9.01 -2.45
CA PHE A 178 15.98 -9.06 -2.79
C PHE A 178 15.09 -9.45 -1.59
N SER A 179 15.45 -10.49 -0.87
CA SER A 179 14.66 -11.00 0.26
C SER A 179 14.68 -10.03 1.46
N ILE A 180 15.84 -9.48 1.79
CA ILE A 180 15.99 -8.50 2.87
C ILE A 180 15.23 -7.21 2.51
N GLY A 181 15.30 -6.78 1.26
CA GLY A 181 14.58 -5.61 0.79
C GLY A 181 13.07 -5.74 0.97
N ILE A 182 12.46 -6.87 0.59
CA ILE A 182 11.02 -7.11 0.83
C ILE A 182 10.71 -7.04 2.33
N GLY A 183 11.53 -7.67 3.18
CA GLY A 183 11.36 -7.62 4.63
C GLY A 183 11.41 -6.20 5.20
N ILE A 184 12.36 -5.39 4.75
CA ILE A 184 12.48 -3.98 5.14
C ILE A 184 11.23 -3.21 4.68
N GLY A 185 10.79 -3.39 3.43
CA GLY A 185 9.60 -2.74 2.88
C GLY A 185 8.34 -3.11 3.64
N ALA A 186 8.19 -4.38 4.00
CA ALA A 186 7.08 -4.87 4.80
C ALA A 186 7.02 -4.22 6.20
N LEU A 187 8.15 -4.07 6.87
CA LEU A 187 8.23 -3.39 8.17
C LEU A 187 8.05 -1.87 8.07
N LEU A 188 8.56 -1.25 6.99
CA LEU A 188 8.38 0.17 6.74
C LEU A 188 6.91 0.53 6.55
N THR A 189 6.10 -0.38 6.03
CA THR A 189 4.67 -0.17 5.83
C THR A 189 3.98 0.23 7.14
N ASP A 190 4.24 -0.46 8.24
CA ASP A 190 3.64 -0.15 9.54
C ASP A 190 4.01 1.27 10.03
N ARG A 191 5.28 1.64 9.88
CA ARG A 191 5.75 2.98 10.28
C ARG A 191 5.17 4.10 9.43
N LEU A 192 5.11 3.90 8.10
CA LEU A 192 4.60 4.90 7.16
C LEU A 192 3.08 5.01 7.20
N SER A 193 2.37 3.93 7.54
CA SER A 193 0.92 3.92 7.67
C SER A 193 0.41 4.43 9.02
N GLY A 194 1.30 4.60 10.02
CA GLY A 194 0.91 4.93 11.38
C GLY A 194 0.05 3.85 12.03
N SER A 195 0.40 2.58 11.78
CA SER A 195 -0.30 1.38 12.27
C SER A 195 -1.77 1.29 11.84
N LYS A 196 -2.09 1.79 10.65
CA LYS A 196 -3.42 1.72 10.01
C LYS A 196 -3.32 1.08 8.63
N VAL A 197 -4.45 0.63 8.10
CA VAL A 197 -4.51 0.11 6.73
C VAL A 197 -4.45 1.28 5.75
N GLU A 198 -3.26 1.66 5.30
CA GLU A 198 -3.02 2.81 4.43
C GLU A 198 -2.81 2.36 2.97
N ILE A 199 -3.90 2.39 2.19
CA ILE A 199 -3.90 2.00 0.78
C ILE A 199 -3.06 2.96 -0.09
N GLY A 200 -2.83 4.19 0.37
CA GLY A 200 -2.00 5.17 -0.33
C GLY A 200 -0.55 4.73 -0.55
N LEU A 201 -0.05 3.75 0.23
CA LEU A 201 1.27 3.15 0.04
C LEU A 201 1.35 2.21 -1.17
N VAL A 202 0.23 1.65 -1.64
CA VAL A 202 0.20 0.76 -2.81
C VAL A 202 0.66 1.47 -4.09
N PRO A 203 0.17 2.69 -4.42
CA PRO A 203 0.71 3.49 -5.51
C PRO A 203 2.21 3.74 -5.41
N LEU A 204 2.70 4.09 -4.22
CA LEU A 204 4.14 4.30 -3.99
C LEU A 204 4.93 3.03 -4.30
N GLY A 205 4.48 1.89 -3.77
CA GLY A 205 5.08 0.59 -4.02
C GLY A 205 5.16 0.29 -5.52
N SER A 206 4.04 0.42 -6.22
CA SER A 206 3.96 0.15 -7.67
C SER A 206 4.85 1.08 -8.51
N ILE A 207 4.90 2.37 -8.19
CA ILE A 207 5.77 3.33 -8.88
C ILE A 207 7.23 2.96 -8.65
N GLY A 208 7.62 2.70 -7.39
CA GLY A 208 8.99 2.33 -7.04
C GLY A 208 9.43 1.04 -7.73
N MET A 209 8.59 -0.01 -7.71
CA MET A 209 8.86 -1.25 -8.45
C MET A 209 9.13 -0.98 -9.94
N THR A 210 8.30 -0.15 -10.59
CA THR A 210 8.50 0.19 -12.00
C THR A 210 9.82 0.94 -12.22
N LEU A 211 10.09 1.98 -11.44
CA LEU A 211 11.26 2.84 -11.62
C LEU A 211 12.57 2.04 -11.46
N PHE A 212 12.67 1.27 -10.37
CA PHE A 212 13.90 0.53 -10.09
C PHE A 212 14.06 -0.72 -10.96
N ALA A 213 12.97 -1.32 -11.47
CA ALA A 213 13.07 -2.37 -12.49
C ALA A 213 13.53 -1.81 -13.85
N LEU A 214 13.06 -0.62 -14.24
CA LEU A 214 13.55 0.07 -15.43
C LEU A 214 15.02 0.47 -15.28
N ASP A 215 15.40 0.99 -14.12
CA ASP A 215 16.79 1.40 -13.86
C ASP A 215 17.72 0.19 -13.82
N LEU A 216 17.29 -0.93 -13.24
CA LEU A 216 18.00 -2.21 -13.26
C LEU A 216 18.28 -2.71 -14.70
N TYR A 217 17.27 -2.59 -15.59
CA TYR A 217 17.48 -2.87 -17.01
C TYR A 217 18.55 -1.95 -17.61
N LEU A 218 18.47 -0.63 -17.35
CA LEU A 218 19.42 0.34 -17.87
C LEU A 218 20.84 0.11 -17.32
N ALA A 219 20.96 -0.31 -16.06
CA ALA A 219 22.23 -0.61 -15.41
C ALA A 219 22.88 -1.89 -15.93
N SER A 220 22.06 -2.87 -16.36
CA SER A 220 22.54 -4.19 -16.75
C SER A 220 22.69 -4.41 -18.26
N ARG A 221 22.06 -3.56 -19.09
CA ARG A 221 22.20 -3.69 -20.55
C ARG A 221 23.62 -3.40 -21.00
N GLY A 222 24.18 -4.29 -21.81
CA GLY A 222 25.50 -4.11 -22.41
C GLY A 222 26.68 -4.34 -21.45
N LEU A 223 26.44 -4.87 -20.26
CA LEU A 223 27.52 -5.31 -19.38
C LEU A 223 28.29 -6.47 -20.04
N VAL A 224 29.62 -6.42 -19.89
CA VAL A 224 30.49 -7.52 -20.27
C VAL A 224 30.70 -8.38 -19.01
N PRO A 225 30.36 -9.68 -19.04
CA PRO A 225 30.49 -10.56 -17.89
C PRO A 225 31.92 -10.60 -17.35
N SER A 226 32.08 -10.59 -16.02
CA SER A 226 33.38 -10.81 -15.36
C SER A 226 33.86 -12.25 -15.57
N GLN A 227 35.18 -12.45 -15.69
CA GLN A 227 35.74 -13.79 -15.90
C GLN A 227 35.97 -14.57 -14.59
N SER A 228 36.07 -13.93 -13.44
CA SER A 228 36.44 -14.60 -12.18
C SER A 228 35.27 -14.88 -11.24
N GLY A 229 34.16 -14.20 -11.40
CA GLY A 229 32.85 -14.57 -10.87
C GLY A 229 32.62 -14.43 -9.37
N THR A 230 33.55 -13.93 -8.58
CA THR A 230 33.37 -13.77 -7.12
C THR A 230 32.63 -12.47 -6.76
N VAL A 231 32.17 -12.35 -5.51
CA VAL A 231 31.53 -11.12 -5.01
C VAL A 231 32.45 -9.89 -5.12
N PRO A 232 33.74 -9.95 -4.76
CA PRO A 232 34.66 -8.84 -5.01
C PRO A 232 34.76 -8.44 -6.48
N ASP A 233 34.83 -9.42 -7.39
CA ASP A 233 34.92 -9.16 -8.83
C ASP A 233 33.64 -8.54 -9.37
N PHE A 234 32.48 -8.98 -8.87
CA PHE A 234 31.19 -8.35 -9.17
C PHE A 234 31.20 -6.86 -8.76
N PHE A 235 31.65 -6.51 -7.55
CA PHE A 235 31.73 -5.11 -7.12
C PHE A 235 32.82 -4.29 -7.84
N ALA A 236 33.72 -4.92 -8.55
CA ALA A 236 34.67 -4.26 -9.43
C ALA A 236 34.06 -3.88 -10.80
N LEU A 237 32.89 -4.42 -11.15
CA LEU A 237 32.17 -4.03 -12.38
C LEU A 237 31.63 -2.62 -12.25
N ASP A 238 31.79 -1.81 -13.31
CA ASP A 238 31.16 -0.51 -13.40
C ASP A 238 29.63 -0.66 -13.33
N GLY A 239 29.02 -0.01 -12.35
CA GLY A 239 27.58 -0.05 -12.13
C GLY A 239 27.07 -1.16 -11.19
N ALA A 240 27.93 -2.02 -10.62
CA ALA A 240 27.53 -3.08 -9.69
C ALA A 240 26.71 -2.54 -8.49
N TRP A 241 27.15 -1.44 -7.90
CA TRP A 241 26.42 -0.78 -6.80
C TRP A 241 25.03 -0.30 -7.23
N ARG A 242 24.88 0.19 -8.47
CA ARG A 242 23.59 0.60 -9.01
C ARG A 242 22.63 -0.60 -9.10
N ILE A 243 23.11 -1.73 -9.62
CA ILE A 243 22.34 -2.98 -9.69
C ILE A 243 21.86 -3.42 -8.30
N VAL A 244 22.76 -3.41 -7.30
CA VAL A 244 22.41 -3.78 -5.92
C VAL A 244 21.40 -2.82 -5.32
N VAL A 245 21.55 -1.51 -5.51
CA VAL A 245 20.63 -0.49 -5.01
C VAL A 245 19.28 -0.60 -5.70
N ASP A 246 19.26 -0.78 -7.03
CA ASP A 246 18.02 -0.93 -7.79
C ASP A 246 17.25 -2.18 -7.33
N LEU A 247 17.93 -3.31 -7.16
CA LEU A 247 17.33 -4.54 -6.68
C LEU A 247 16.82 -4.42 -5.24
N ALA A 248 17.58 -3.75 -4.36
CA ALA A 248 17.18 -3.49 -2.98
C ALA A 248 15.94 -2.59 -2.92
N LEU A 249 15.94 -1.50 -3.67
CA LEU A 249 14.82 -0.57 -3.66
C LEU A 249 13.58 -1.16 -4.34
N LEU A 250 13.74 -1.86 -5.47
CA LEU A 250 12.66 -2.60 -6.11
C LEU A 250 11.96 -3.51 -5.11
N SER A 251 12.73 -4.28 -4.34
CA SER A 251 12.20 -5.25 -3.37
C SER A 251 11.61 -4.56 -2.12
N VAL A 252 12.17 -3.45 -1.65
CA VAL A 252 11.56 -2.61 -0.60
C VAL A 252 10.19 -2.11 -1.05
N PHE A 253 10.07 -1.62 -2.28
CA PHE A 253 8.79 -1.15 -2.81
C PHE A 253 7.78 -2.29 -3.04
N ALA A 254 8.25 -3.51 -3.33
CA ALA A 254 7.39 -4.69 -3.37
C ALA A 254 6.78 -5.02 -1.99
N GLY A 255 7.55 -4.88 -0.91
CA GLY A 255 7.05 -4.99 0.46
C GLY A 255 6.03 -3.91 0.83
N LEU A 256 6.29 -2.65 0.45
CA LEU A 256 5.35 -1.53 0.63
C LEU A 256 4.04 -1.74 -0.16
N TYR A 257 4.09 -2.44 -1.29
CA TYR A 257 2.93 -2.75 -2.13
C TYR A 257 2.06 -3.85 -1.51
N SER A 258 2.66 -4.95 -1.01
CA SER A 258 1.93 -6.15 -0.61
C SER A 258 1.19 -6.01 0.72
N VAL A 259 1.84 -5.48 1.74
CA VAL A 259 1.33 -5.48 3.12
C VAL A 259 0.00 -4.74 3.28
N PRO A 260 -0.20 -3.52 2.71
CA PRO A 260 -1.49 -2.84 2.81
C PRO A 260 -2.63 -3.61 2.14
N LEU A 261 -2.35 -4.33 1.05
CA LEU A 261 -3.36 -5.12 0.33
C LEU A 261 -3.79 -6.34 1.16
N TYR A 262 -2.88 -7.05 1.81
CA TYR A 262 -3.21 -8.13 2.74
C TYR A 262 -4.03 -7.62 3.92
N ALA A 263 -3.60 -6.54 4.55
CA ALA A 263 -4.32 -5.93 5.66
C ALA A 263 -5.74 -5.47 5.26
N LEU A 264 -5.89 -4.94 4.04
CA LEU A 264 -7.18 -4.54 3.50
C LEU A 264 -8.13 -5.74 3.29
N ILE A 265 -7.62 -6.83 2.71
CA ILE A 265 -8.42 -8.07 2.55
C ILE A 265 -8.90 -8.56 3.91
N GLN A 266 -8.01 -8.62 4.90
CA GLN A 266 -8.31 -9.12 6.24
C GLN A 266 -9.28 -8.22 7.00
N SER A 267 -9.16 -6.90 6.89
CA SER A 267 -10.02 -5.94 7.59
C SER A 267 -11.43 -5.87 7.00
N ARG A 268 -11.59 -6.13 5.68
CA ARG A 268 -12.90 -6.08 5.00
C ARG A 268 -13.61 -7.42 4.91
N ALA A 269 -12.85 -8.51 4.98
CA ALA A 269 -13.44 -9.84 4.90
C ALA A 269 -14.34 -10.13 6.10
N GLN A 270 -15.51 -10.69 5.84
CA GLN A 270 -16.38 -11.20 6.92
C GLN A 270 -15.63 -12.29 7.69
N LYS A 271 -15.66 -12.24 9.02
CA LYS A 271 -14.92 -13.17 9.90
C LYS A 271 -15.11 -14.65 9.55
N THR A 272 -16.32 -15.03 9.11
CA THR A 272 -16.67 -16.41 8.69
C THR A 272 -16.09 -16.80 7.32
N HIS A 273 -15.64 -15.85 6.51
CA HIS A 273 -15.17 -16.09 5.13
C HIS A 273 -13.70 -15.78 4.92
N VAL A 274 -12.98 -15.26 5.92
CA VAL A 274 -11.56 -14.84 5.78
C VAL A 274 -10.70 -15.96 5.20
N ALA A 275 -10.77 -17.18 5.74
CA ALA A 275 -9.99 -18.32 5.26
C ALA A 275 -10.29 -18.66 3.80
N ARG A 276 -11.56 -18.58 3.38
CA ARG A 276 -11.99 -18.85 2.00
C ARG A 276 -11.51 -17.77 1.03
N ILE A 277 -11.52 -16.49 1.46
CA ILE A 277 -11.02 -15.36 0.68
C ILE A 277 -9.50 -15.44 0.53
N VAL A 278 -8.77 -15.78 1.60
CA VAL A 278 -7.31 -16.02 1.53
C VAL A 278 -7.00 -17.25 0.68
N GLY A 279 -7.84 -18.29 0.73
CA GLY A 279 -7.77 -19.42 -0.18
C GLY A 279 -7.88 -19.01 -1.65
N ALA A 280 -8.86 -18.16 -1.99
CA ALA A 280 -9.01 -17.59 -3.32
C ALA A 280 -7.77 -16.77 -3.75
N ASN A 281 -7.22 -15.97 -2.83
CA ASN A 281 -5.99 -15.22 -3.06
C ASN A 281 -4.82 -16.15 -3.42
N ASN A 282 -4.61 -17.22 -2.66
CA ASN A 282 -3.52 -18.16 -2.91
C ASN A 282 -3.67 -18.90 -4.24
N ILE A 283 -4.92 -19.26 -4.62
CA ILE A 283 -5.22 -19.89 -5.91
C ILE A 283 -4.85 -18.93 -7.06
N LEU A 284 -5.25 -17.67 -6.99
CA LEU A 284 -4.92 -16.68 -8.00
C LEU A 284 -3.42 -16.36 -8.02
N ASN A 285 -2.77 -16.28 -6.86
CA ASN A 285 -1.31 -16.10 -6.79
C ASN A 285 -0.59 -17.24 -7.52
N ALA A 286 -0.97 -18.50 -7.27
CA ALA A 286 -0.39 -19.66 -7.94
C ALA A 286 -0.62 -19.62 -9.46
N LEU A 287 -1.83 -19.25 -9.89
CA LEU A 287 -2.14 -19.09 -11.32
C LEU A 287 -1.25 -18.02 -11.97
N PHE A 288 -1.09 -16.88 -11.32
CA PHE A 288 -0.26 -15.80 -11.83
C PHE A 288 1.23 -16.16 -11.88
N ILE A 289 1.75 -16.94 -10.90
CA ILE A 289 3.11 -17.48 -10.92
C ILE A 289 3.30 -18.43 -12.11
N VAL A 290 2.34 -19.34 -12.37
CA VAL A 290 2.41 -20.26 -13.51
C VAL A 290 2.39 -19.49 -14.83
N VAL A 291 1.50 -18.51 -14.97
CA VAL A 291 1.43 -17.67 -16.17
C VAL A 291 2.72 -16.87 -16.37
N ALA A 292 3.31 -16.33 -15.30
CA ALA A 292 4.58 -15.62 -15.34
C ALA A 292 5.73 -16.52 -15.79
N SER A 293 5.79 -17.76 -15.26
CA SER A 293 6.82 -18.73 -15.61
C SER A 293 6.73 -19.14 -17.09
N ILE A 294 5.50 -19.37 -17.60
CA ILE A 294 5.28 -19.68 -19.02
C ILE A 294 5.65 -18.46 -19.88
N ALA A 295 5.21 -17.27 -19.51
CA ALA A 295 5.54 -16.05 -20.24
C ALA A 295 7.06 -15.81 -20.29
N ALA A 296 7.76 -15.97 -19.18
CA ALA A 296 9.22 -15.85 -19.12
C ALA A 296 9.90 -16.90 -20.02
N ALA A 297 9.46 -18.16 -19.99
CA ALA A 297 10.01 -19.22 -20.85
C ALA A 297 9.79 -18.92 -22.34
N VAL A 298 8.61 -18.44 -22.72
CA VAL A 298 8.30 -18.07 -24.12
C VAL A 298 9.13 -16.87 -24.56
N LEU A 299 9.25 -15.82 -23.73
CA LEU A 299 10.00 -14.63 -24.08
C LEU A 299 11.50 -14.91 -24.21
N LEU A 300 12.10 -15.64 -23.27
CA LEU A 300 13.50 -16.06 -23.35
C LEU A 300 13.73 -17.02 -24.53
N GLY A 301 12.79 -17.95 -24.79
CA GLY A 301 12.84 -18.84 -25.94
C GLY A 301 12.70 -18.12 -27.29
N SER A 302 12.11 -16.94 -27.33
CA SER A 302 12.03 -16.07 -28.51
C SER A 302 13.28 -15.21 -28.74
N GLY A 303 14.28 -15.32 -27.85
CA GLY A 303 15.57 -14.65 -27.99
C GLY A 303 15.76 -13.39 -27.15
N LEU A 304 14.80 -13.04 -26.26
CA LEU A 304 15.01 -11.95 -25.32
C LEU A 304 16.09 -12.33 -24.30
N THR A 305 16.89 -11.35 -23.91
CA THR A 305 17.84 -11.45 -22.82
C THR A 305 17.14 -11.30 -21.47
N ILE A 306 17.81 -11.67 -20.38
CA ILE A 306 17.27 -11.55 -19.03
C ILE A 306 17.01 -10.07 -18.64
N PRO A 307 17.89 -9.10 -18.93
CA PRO A 307 17.58 -7.69 -18.75
C PRO A 307 16.32 -7.24 -19.51
N GLU A 308 16.12 -7.69 -20.74
CA GLU A 308 14.92 -7.38 -21.52
C GLU A 308 13.66 -8.00 -20.93
N LEU A 309 13.75 -9.19 -20.34
CA LEU A 309 12.65 -9.79 -19.57
C LEU A 309 12.27 -8.92 -18.37
N PHE A 310 13.26 -8.36 -17.64
CA PHE A 310 13.00 -7.42 -16.53
C PHE A 310 12.37 -6.12 -17.03
N LEU A 311 12.80 -5.62 -18.20
CA LEU A 311 12.15 -4.47 -18.85
C LEU A 311 10.67 -4.75 -19.17
N VAL A 312 10.37 -5.91 -19.77
CA VAL A 312 8.99 -6.31 -20.07
C VAL A 312 8.15 -6.35 -18.78
N ALA A 313 8.67 -6.96 -17.71
CA ALA A 313 7.99 -6.99 -16.41
C ALA A 313 7.75 -5.57 -15.86
N ALA A 314 8.73 -4.68 -15.97
CA ALA A 314 8.61 -3.27 -15.55
C ALA A 314 7.53 -2.52 -16.33
N LEU A 315 7.50 -2.66 -17.67
CA LEU A 315 6.49 -2.03 -18.52
C LEU A 315 5.07 -2.59 -18.27
N MET A 316 4.96 -3.89 -18.06
CA MET A 316 3.70 -4.51 -17.65
C MET A 316 3.23 -3.99 -16.28
N ASN A 317 4.15 -3.83 -15.32
CA ASN A 317 3.82 -3.24 -14.02
C ASN A 317 3.36 -1.79 -14.15
N ALA A 318 4.00 -1.00 -14.99
CA ALA A 318 3.57 0.38 -15.30
C ALA A 318 2.15 0.41 -15.89
N ALA A 319 1.83 -0.50 -16.81
CA ALA A 319 0.51 -0.60 -17.43
C ALA A 319 -0.57 -0.99 -16.41
N VAL A 320 -0.28 -1.98 -15.55
CA VAL A 320 -1.19 -2.40 -14.47
C VAL A 320 -1.37 -1.29 -13.45
N ALA A 321 -0.30 -0.60 -13.07
CA ALA A 321 -0.36 0.56 -12.19
C ALA A 321 -1.26 1.66 -12.78
N ALA A 322 -1.05 2.02 -14.04
CA ALA A 322 -1.87 3.00 -14.74
C ALA A 322 -3.35 2.59 -14.75
N TYR A 323 -3.65 1.33 -15.05
CA TYR A 323 -5.02 0.80 -15.02
C TYR A 323 -5.66 0.94 -13.63
N ILE A 324 -4.97 0.53 -12.57
CA ILE A 324 -5.46 0.65 -11.18
C ILE A 324 -5.70 2.12 -10.82
N TYR A 325 -4.78 3.02 -11.19
CA TYR A 325 -4.89 4.44 -10.89
C TYR A 325 -6.03 5.12 -11.65
N LEU A 326 -6.32 4.69 -12.87
CA LEU A 326 -7.47 5.18 -13.63
C LEU A 326 -8.81 4.72 -13.01
N LEU A 327 -8.84 3.57 -12.36
CA LEU A 327 -10.03 3.06 -11.67
C LEU A 327 -10.31 3.79 -10.34
N VAL A 328 -9.26 4.17 -9.60
CA VAL A 328 -9.36 4.77 -8.27
C VAL A 328 -8.37 5.94 -8.11
N PRO A 329 -8.53 7.00 -8.89
CA PRO A 329 -7.59 8.13 -8.91
C PRO A 329 -7.49 8.83 -7.56
N GLU A 330 -8.53 8.76 -6.73
CA GLU A 330 -8.60 9.39 -5.41
C GLU A 330 -7.46 8.92 -4.47
N PHE A 331 -7.09 7.64 -4.52
CA PHE A 331 -6.01 7.10 -3.69
C PHE A 331 -4.64 7.61 -4.14
N LEU A 332 -4.39 7.68 -5.45
CA LEU A 332 -3.16 8.26 -5.98
C LEU A 332 -3.05 9.75 -5.63
N LEU A 333 -4.13 10.50 -5.84
CA LEU A 333 -4.14 11.93 -5.56
C LEU A 333 -3.96 12.23 -4.07
N ARG A 334 -4.59 11.43 -3.20
CA ARG A 334 -4.39 11.51 -1.76
C ARG A 334 -2.94 11.20 -1.38
N PHE A 335 -2.35 10.18 -1.97
CA PHE A 335 -0.94 9.87 -1.75
C PHE A 335 -0.02 11.01 -2.22
N ILE A 336 -0.25 11.56 -3.41
CA ILE A 336 0.51 12.73 -3.90
C ILE A 336 0.35 13.91 -2.95
N ALA A 337 -0.88 14.16 -2.47
CA ALA A 337 -1.14 15.21 -1.48
C ALA A 337 -0.35 14.98 -0.20
N TRP A 338 -0.35 13.76 0.33
CA TRP A 338 0.43 13.40 1.51
C TRP A 338 1.93 13.65 1.29
N VAL A 339 2.50 13.18 0.16
CA VAL A 339 3.92 13.43 -0.18
C VAL A 339 4.22 14.91 -0.26
N VAL A 340 3.41 15.67 -1.01
CA VAL A 340 3.60 17.11 -1.20
C VAL A 340 3.56 17.84 0.15
N VAL A 341 2.58 17.54 0.97
CA VAL A 341 2.41 18.17 2.28
C VAL A 341 3.59 17.86 3.21
N HIS A 342 4.07 16.61 3.26
CA HIS A 342 5.19 16.24 4.13
C HIS A 342 6.56 16.68 3.60
N VAL A 343 6.69 16.91 2.29
CA VAL A 343 7.88 17.53 1.70
C VAL A 343 7.93 19.03 2.00
N LEU A 344 6.78 19.72 1.81
CA LEU A 344 6.70 21.18 1.96
C LEU A 344 6.64 21.63 3.42
N TYR A 345 6.03 20.84 4.31
CA TYR A 345 5.75 21.20 5.70
C TYR A 345 6.21 20.10 6.67
N ARG A 346 6.43 20.50 7.92
CA ARG A 346 6.58 19.58 9.05
C ARG A 346 5.22 19.46 9.72
N VAL A 347 4.43 18.49 9.29
CA VAL A 347 3.06 18.32 9.76
C VAL A 347 3.03 17.63 11.13
N ARG A 348 2.20 18.20 12.01
CA ARG A 348 1.82 17.58 13.28
C ARG A 348 0.31 17.49 13.34
N SER A 349 -0.22 16.28 13.46
CA SER A 349 -1.66 16.05 13.54
C SER A 349 -2.07 15.64 14.94
N THR A 350 -3.19 16.20 15.41
CA THR A 350 -3.77 15.90 16.73
C THR A 350 -5.24 15.55 16.57
N GLY A 351 -5.72 14.50 17.22
CA GLY A 351 -7.12 14.06 17.18
C GLY A 351 -7.54 13.38 15.88
N LYS A 352 -6.61 12.88 15.06
CA LYS A 352 -6.94 12.15 13.80
C LYS A 352 -7.82 10.91 14.02
N ASP A 353 -7.73 10.28 15.17
CA ASP A 353 -8.54 9.17 15.62
C ASP A 353 -10.04 9.48 15.70
N ARG A 354 -10.41 10.77 15.76
CA ARG A 354 -11.81 11.26 15.75
C ARG A 354 -12.41 11.26 14.34
N LEU A 355 -11.58 11.19 13.30
CA LEU A 355 -12.09 11.04 11.93
C LEU A 355 -12.56 9.61 11.72
N PRO A 356 -13.84 9.39 11.36
CA PRO A 356 -14.38 8.05 11.25
C PRO A 356 -13.83 7.30 10.03
N GLU A 357 -13.54 6.02 10.20
CA GLU A 357 -13.09 5.15 9.11
C GLU A 357 -14.23 4.77 8.15
N ALA A 358 -15.49 4.88 8.61
CA ALA A 358 -16.68 4.61 7.82
C ALA A 358 -17.85 5.48 8.28
N GLY A 359 -18.87 5.60 7.42
CA GLY A 359 -20.09 6.36 7.69
C GLY A 359 -20.01 7.85 7.32
N PRO A 360 -21.17 8.50 7.16
CA PRO A 360 -21.25 9.88 6.70
C PRO A 360 -20.85 10.88 7.79
N VAL A 361 -20.14 11.94 7.39
CA VAL A 361 -19.76 13.04 8.28
C VAL A 361 -19.53 14.33 7.49
N VAL A 362 -19.89 15.45 8.07
CA VAL A 362 -19.53 16.77 7.56
C VAL A 362 -18.31 17.29 8.33
N LEU A 363 -17.29 17.70 7.60
CA LEU A 363 -16.07 18.32 8.15
C LEU A 363 -16.14 19.82 7.94
N VAL A 364 -15.79 20.59 8.96
CA VAL A 364 -15.72 22.05 8.89
C VAL A 364 -14.34 22.53 9.33
N CYS A 365 -13.73 23.43 8.56
CA CYS A 365 -12.38 23.91 8.82
C CYS A 365 -12.27 25.42 8.52
N ASN A 366 -11.32 26.10 9.16
CA ASN A 366 -10.90 27.46 8.78
C ASN A 366 -10.25 27.44 7.40
N HIS A 367 -10.33 28.55 6.66
CA HIS A 367 -9.81 28.67 5.30
C HIS A 367 -8.71 29.74 5.21
N VAL A 368 -7.47 29.30 5.24
CA VAL A 368 -6.28 30.14 5.40
C VAL A 368 -5.46 30.24 4.12
N SER A 369 -5.47 29.17 3.30
CA SER A 369 -4.61 29.08 2.13
C SER A 369 -5.23 28.26 0.99
N PHE A 370 -4.64 28.34 -0.20
CA PHE A 370 -5.04 27.55 -1.36
C PHE A 370 -4.74 26.05 -1.23
N VAL A 371 -3.87 25.67 -0.29
CA VAL A 371 -3.47 24.26 -0.06
C VAL A 371 -4.21 23.59 1.10
N ASP A 372 -5.15 24.28 1.76
CA ASP A 372 -5.89 23.72 2.90
C ASP A 372 -6.55 22.38 2.57
N ALA A 373 -7.23 22.29 1.43
CA ALA A 373 -7.86 21.05 0.99
C ALA A 373 -6.83 19.92 0.74
N ILE A 374 -5.65 20.26 0.23
CA ILE A 374 -4.56 19.29 -0.02
C ILE A 374 -4.00 18.77 1.31
N VAL A 375 -3.84 19.65 2.30
CA VAL A 375 -3.40 19.27 3.65
C VAL A 375 -4.41 18.33 4.31
N ILE A 376 -5.68 18.72 4.33
CA ILE A 376 -6.76 17.92 4.93
C ILE A 376 -6.87 16.57 4.22
N MET A 377 -6.78 16.54 2.89
CA MET A 377 -6.81 15.31 2.09
C MET A 377 -5.64 14.39 2.42
N GLY A 378 -4.43 14.93 2.57
CA GLY A 378 -3.23 14.14 2.89
C GLY A 378 -3.28 13.55 4.31
N GLU A 379 -3.88 14.27 5.27
CA GLU A 379 -4.00 13.85 6.66
C GLU A 379 -5.22 12.98 6.96
N SER A 380 -6.18 12.91 6.05
CA SER A 380 -7.42 12.13 6.22
C SER A 380 -7.20 10.63 6.07
N PRO A 381 -7.88 9.79 6.89
CA PRO A 381 -7.80 8.32 6.75
C PRO A 381 -8.50 7.79 5.49
N ARG A 382 -9.40 8.56 4.88
CA ARG A 382 -10.15 8.16 3.66
C ARG A 382 -10.46 9.35 2.76
N PRO A 383 -10.89 9.13 1.49
CA PRO A 383 -11.24 10.21 0.56
C PRO A 383 -12.29 11.17 1.13
N ILE A 384 -12.15 12.45 0.78
CA ILE A 384 -13.05 13.55 1.20
C ILE A 384 -13.62 14.21 -0.05
N ARG A 385 -14.90 14.56 -0.02
CA ARG A 385 -15.57 15.38 -1.02
C ARG A 385 -15.50 16.84 -0.59
N PHE A 386 -14.64 17.62 -1.23
CA PHE A 386 -14.49 19.05 -0.93
C PHE A 386 -15.55 19.86 -1.67
N VAL A 387 -16.25 20.73 -0.94
CA VAL A 387 -17.17 21.72 -1.52
C VAL A 387 -16.37 22.98 -1.86
N MET A 388 -16.29 23.32 -3.14
CA MET A 388 -15.40 24.36 -3.67
C MET A 388 -16.13 25.32 -4.60
N ASP A 389 -15.62 26.55 -4.72
CA ASP A 389 -16.19 27.56 -5.64
C ASP A 389 -16.17 27.03 -7.08
N HIS A 390 -17.33 27.11 -7.76
CA HIS A 390 -17.53 26.67 -9.15
C HIS A 390 -16.55 27.32 -10.15
N ARG A 391 -16.04 28.52 -9.84
CA ARG A 391 -15.10 29.26 -10.70
C ARG A 391 -13.77 28.53 -10.85
N ILE A 392 -13.36 27.75 -9.85
CA ILE A 392 -12.12 26.95 -9.89
C ILE A 392 -12.22 25.89 -10.99
N PHE A 393 -13.40 25.34 -11.24
CA PHE A 393 -13.65 24.35 -12.30
C PHE A 393 -13.65 24.93 -13.73
N LYS A 394 -13.54 26.25 -13.90
CA LYS A 394 -13.35 26.90 -15.19
C LYS A 394 -11.92 26.80 -15.71
N ILE A 395 -10.95 26.49 -14.82
CA ILE A 395 -9.54 26.30 -15.17
C ILE A 395 -9.34 24.84 -15.62
N PRO A 396 -8.96 24.54 -16.88
CA PRO A 396 -8.99 23.19 -17.44
C PRO A 396 -8.17 22.16 -16.63
N ILE A 397 -6.97 22.51 -16.21
CA ILE A 397 -6.08 21.62 -15.43
C ILE A 397 -6.70 21.32 -14.07
N LEU A 398 -7.16 22.35 -13.34
CA LEU A 398 -7.78 22.21 -12.03
C LEU A 398 -9.13 21.47 -12.11
N ARG A 399 -9.89 21.70 -13.18
CA ARG A 399 -11.15 20.99 -13.43
C ARG A 399 -10.91 19.47 -13.50
N THR A 400 -9.92 19.02 -14.26
CA THR A 400 -9.61 17.60 -14.39
C THR A 400 -9.21 17.01 -13.03
N PHE A 401 -8.34 17.70 -12.29
CA PHE A 401 -7.90 17.31 -10.96
C PHE A 401 -9.05 17.20 -9.96
N PHE A 402 -9.89 18.24 -9.85
CA PHE A 402 -11.00 18.26 -8.89
C PHE A 402 -12.15 17.33 -9.28
N ASN A 403 -12.36 17.08 -10.57
CA ASN A 403 -13.32 16.06 -11.02
C ASN A 403 -12.87 14.65 -10.61
N GLN A 404 -11.59 14.34 -10.70
CA GLN A 404 -11.04 13.05 -10.24
C GLN A 404 -11.17 12.88 -8.71
N LEU A 405 -11.11 13.97 -7.95
CA LEU A 405 -11.37 13.99 -6.52
C LEU A 405 -12.86 13.99 -6.19
N LYS A 406 -13.73 14.02 -7.20
CA LYS A 406 -15.18 14.17 -7.05
C LYS A 406 -15.54 15.37 -6.18
N ALA A 407 -14.79 16.47 -6.28
CA ALA A 407 -15.08 17.71 -5.57
C ALA A 407 -16.41 18.30 -6.07
N ILE A 408 -17.14 18.91 -5.15
CA ILE A 408 -18.50 19.40 -5.39
C ILE A 408 -18.45 20.92 -5.69
N PRO A 409 -18.73 21.35 -6.94
CA PRO A 409 -18.78 22.77 -7.26
C PRO A 409 -20.00 23.44 -6.59
N ILE A 410 -19.79 24.56 -5.89
CA ILE A 410 -20.86 25.34 -5.29
C ILE A 410 -20.82 26.80 -5.76
N ALA A 411 -21.98 27.41 -5.89
CA ALA A 411 -22.14 28.83 -6.14
C ALA A 411 -23.09 29.49 -5.15
N SER A 412 -23.09 30.81 -5.07
CA SER A 412 -24.14 31.52 -4.30
C SER A 412 -25.47 31.48 -5.04
N ALA A 413 -26.58 31.58 -4.32
CA ALA A 413 -27.91 31.63 -4.95
C ALA A 413 -28.09 32.87 -5.87
N ARG A 414 -27.25 33.91 -5.69
CA ARG A 414 -27.27 35.10 -6.54
C ARG A 414 -26.47 34.92 -7.83
N ASP A 415 -25.37 34.12 -7.78
CA ASP A 415 -24.49 33.94 -8.92
C ASP A 415 -24.99 32.81 -9.86
N ASP A 416 -25.38 31.66 -9.29
CA ASP A 416 -25.85 30.50 -10.05
C ASP A 416 -26.70 29.58 -9.15
N PRO A 417 -28.04 29.78 -9.12
CA PRO A 417 -28.94 28.99 -8.29
C PRO A 417 -28.99 27.50 -8.68
N ASP A 418 -28.81 27.18 -9.97
CA ASP A 418 -28.81 25.80 -10.46
C ASP A 418 -27.59 25.03 -9.98
N THR A 419 -26.42 25.67 -9.99
CA THR A 419 -25.19 25.08 -9.41
C THR A 419 -25.33 24.91 -7.90
N LEU A 420 -25.99 25.81 -7.19
CA LEU A 420 -26.27 25.65 -5.76
C LEU A 420 -27.18 24.45 -5.50
N GLN A 421 -28.24 24.28 -6.27
CA GLN A 421 -29.16 23.16 -6.13
C GLN A 421 -28.45 21.82 -6.41
N ARG A 422 -27.68 21.73 -7.49
CA ARG A 422 -26.85 20.55 -7.80
C ARG A 422 -25.84 20.24 -6.72
N ALA A 423 -25.20 21.26 -6.14
CA ALA A 423 -24.27 21.09 -5.02
C ALA A 423 -24.96 20.42 -3.81
N HIS A 424 -26.16 20.89 -3.44
CA HIS A 424 -26.93 20.28 -2.35
C HIS A 424 -27.30 18.82 -2.64
N GLN A 425 -27.70 18.49 -3.87
CA GLN A 425 -27.99 17.11 -4.27
C GLN A 425 -26.75 16.22 -4.20
N SER A 426 -25.60 16.71 -4.70
CA SER A 426 -24.33 15.97 -4.65
C SER A 426 -23.82 15.77 -3.22
N ILE A 427 -23.99 16.76 -2.34
CA ILE A 427 -23.65 16.63 -0.91
C ILE A 427 -24.53 15.55 -0.26
N GLN A 428 -25.84 15.59 -0.51
CA GLN A 428 -26.77 14.59 0.02
C GLN A 428 -26.39 13.18 -0.48
N GLN A 429 -26.20 13.01 -1.78
CA GLN A 429 -25.80 11.73 -2.34
C GLN A 429 -24.49 11.21 -1.71
N SER A 430 -23.47 12.04 -1.57
CA SER A 430 -22.20 11.64 -0.96
C SER A 430 -22.38 11.21 0.50
N LEU A 431 -23.21 11.90 1.26
CA LEU A 431 -23.50 11.53 2.65
C LEU A 431 -24.34 10.24 2.73
N ASP A 432 -25.32 10.05 1.83
CA ASP A 432 -26.11 8.80 1.74
C ASP A 432 -25.23 7.60 1.37
N GLU A 433 -24.18 7.81 0.56
CA GLU A 433 -23.15 6.82 0.22
C GLU A 433 -22.13 6.57 1.35
N GLY A 434 -22.28 7.28 2.48
CA GLY A 434 -21.41 7.14 3.66
C GLY A 434 -20.08 7.86 3.53
N GLU A 435 -19.95 8.83 2.63
CA GLU A 435 -18.70 9.57 2.41
C GLU A 435 -18.51 10.75 3.39
N MET A 436 -17.29 11.28 3.43
CA MET A 436 -16.96 12.52 4.15
C MET A 436 -17.09 13.72 3.23
N VAL A 437 -17.81 14.75 3.66
CA VAL A 437 -17.93 16.02 2.94
C VAL A 437 -17.25 17.13 3.73
N CYS A 438 -16.29 17.84 3.15
CA CYS A 438 -15.58 18.95 3.78
C CYS A 438 -16.01 20.28 3.18
N ILE A 439 -16.36 21.20 4.06
CA ILE A 439 -16.72 22.56 3.69
C ILE A 439 -15.88 23.58 4.48
N PHE A 440 -15.59 24.71 3.83
CA PHE A 440 -15.01 25.88 4.47
C PHE A 440 -16.14 26.90 4.69
N PRO A 441 -16.74 26.95 5.89
CA PRO A 441 -17.99 27.72 6.10
C PRO A 441 -17.80 29.25 5.97
N GLU A 442 -16.56 29.74 6.02
CA GLU A 442 -16.19 31.11 5.72
C GLU A 442 -16.52 31.51 4.28
N GLY A 443 -16.46 30.53 3.35
CA GLY A 443 -16.74 30.66 1.93
C GLY A 443 -15.74 31.54 1.17
N ARG A 444 -14.59 31.83 1.76
CA ARG A 444 -13.43 32.51 1.15
C ARG A 444 -12.17 32.25 1.98
N ILE A 445 -11.01 32.34 1.36
CA ILE A 445 -9.72 32.38 2.06
C ILE A 445 -9.61 33.70 2.81
N THR A 446 -9.21 33.64 4.10
CA THR A 446 -9.01 34.85 4.91
C THR A 446 -7.95 35.78 4.31
N GLY A 447 -8.19 37.08 4.34
CA GLY A 447 -7.20 38.10 3.94
C GLY A 447 -6.45 38.72 5.13
N THR A 448 -6.91 38.44 6.36
CA THR A 448 -6.35 39.00 7.60
C THR A 448 -5.70 37.97 8.51
N GLY A 449 -5.91 36.69 8.23
CA GLY A 449 -5.55 35.58 9.11
C GLY A 449 -6.62 35.28 10.17
N GLU A 450 -7.58 36.15 10.39
CA GLU A 450 -8.67 35.94 11.33
C GLU A 450 -9.81 35.12 10.73
N LEU A 451 -10.53 34.39 11.59
CA LEU A 451 -11.76 33.71 11.18
C LEU A 451 -12.81 34.70 10.77
N THR A 452 -13.43 34.44 9.63
CA THR A 452 -14.62 35.22 9.24
C THR A 452 -15.90 34.47 9.66
N PRO A 453 -17.01 35.19 9.90
CA PRO A 453 -18.26 34.56 10.34
C PRO A 453 -18.70 33.43 9.41
N PHE A 454 -19.07 32.30 10.00
CA PHE A 454 -19.54 31.13 9.27
C PHE A 454 -20.89 31.41 8.63
N LYS A 455 -21.02 31.09 7.34
CA LYS A 455 -22.23 31.30 6.57
C LYS A 455 -23.31 30.29 6.95
N GLN A 456 -24.56 30.66 6.78
CA GLN A 456 -25.73 29.82 7.05
C GLN A 456 -25.83 28.59 6.13
N GLY A 457 -24.97 28.49 5.10
CA GLY A 457 -24.90 27.31 4.22
C GLY A 457 -24.60 26.00 4.96
N VAL A 458 -23.71 26.05 5.97
CA VAL A 458 -23.39 24.87 6.78
C VAL A 458 -24.61 24.35 7.53
N ARG A 459 -25.40 25.25 8.15
CA ARG A 459 -26.64 24.90 8.85
C ARG A 459 -27.63 24.21 7.91
N ARG A 460 -27.86 24.74 6.71
CA ARG A 460 -28.76 24.14 5.71
C ARG A 460 -28.33 22.75 5.27
N ILE A 461 -27.02 22.50 5.18
CA ILE A 461 -26.48 21.18 4.85
C ILE A 461 -26.77 20.20 5.98
N VAL A 462 -26.52 20.60 7.23
CA VAL A 462 -26.71 19.75 8.42
C VAL A 462 -28.19 19.47 8.69
N GLU A 463 -29.07 20.47 8.51
CA GLU A 463 -30.53 20.32 8.66
C GLU A 463 -31.11 19.32 7.63
N ARG A 464 -30.59 19.32 6.40
CA ARG A 464 -31.02 18.37 5.36
C ARG A 464 -30.44 16.97 5.53
N ASN A 465 -29.26 16.90 6.10
CA ASN A 465 -28.48 15.67 6.28
C ASN A 465 -28.03 15.60 7.74
N PRO A 466 -28.84 15.02 8.65
CA PRO A 466 -28.56 15.01 10.09
C PRO A 466 -27.43 14.03 10.45
N VAL A 467 -26.21 14.34 10.02
CA VAL A 467 -24.98 13.58 10.29
C VAL A 467 -24.07 14.35 11.25
N PRO A 468 -23.16 13.68 11.98
CA PRO A 468 -22.19 14.36 12.83
C PRO A 468 -21.36 15.38 12.07
N VAL A 469 -21.02 16.50 12.74
CA VAL A 469 -20.13 17.54 12.21
C VAL A 469 -18.83 17.54 12.98
N ILE A 470 -17.68 17.40 12.31
CA ILE A 470 -16.37 17.42 12.97
C ILE A 470 -15.68 18.76 12.66
N PRO A 471 -15.49 19.62 13.68
CA PRO A 471 -14.70 20.83 13.53
C PRO A 471 -13.22 20.51 13.47
N MET A 472 -12.50 21.17 12.57
CA MET A 472 -11.06 21.02 12.37
C MET A 472 -10.40 22.40 12.29
N ALA A 473 -9.10 22.45 12.56
CA ALA A 473 -8.32 23.67 12.37
C ALA A 473 -6.97 23.38 11.74
N LEU A 474 -6.55 24.27 10.84
CA LEU A 474 -5.21 24.34 10.27
C LEU A 474 -4.48 25.54 10.87
N ARG A 475 -3.27 25.29 11.40
CA ARG A 475 -2.37 26.29 11.99
C ARG A 475 -1.05 26.32 11.23
N GLY A 476 -0.44 27.50 11.10
CA GLY A 476 0.89 27.65 10.50
C GLY A 476 0.90 27.84 8.98
N LEU A 477 -0.25 27.97 8.33
CA LEU A 477 -0.34 28.28 6.89
C LEU A 477 -0.44 29.77 6.59
N TRP A 478 -0.86 30.59 7.55
CA TRP A 478 -0.88 32.06 7.39
C TRP A 478 0.54 32.60 7.26
N GLY A 479 0.78 33.43 6.24
CA GLY A 479 2.12 33.89 5.89
C GLY A 479 2.95 32.91 5.05
N SER A 480 2.37 31.76 4.63
CA SER A 480 2.97 30.90 3.61
C SER A 480 2.75 31.45 2.20
N PHE A 481 3.54 30.96 1.24
CA PHE A 481 3.40 31.33 -0.18
C PHE A 481 1.98 31.11 -0.73
N PHE A 482 1.26 30.13 -0.18
CA PHE A 482 -0.09 29.78 -0.61
C PHE A 482 -1.20 30.51 0.15
N SER A 483 -0.88 31.39 1.11
CA SER A 483 -1.85 32.22 1.82
C SER A 483 -2.19 33.50 1.03
N ARG A 484 -3.17 34.26 1.50
CA ARG A 484 -3.49 35.58 0.95
C ARG A 484 -3.02 36.70 1.87
N TYR A 485 -1.85 36.58 2.44
CA TYR A 485 -1.26 37.59 3.29
C TYR A 485 -1.11 38.92 2.53
N GLY A 486 -1.58 40.04 3.11
CA GLY A 486 -1.59 41.34 2.45
C GLY A 486 -2.58 41.49 1.28
N GLY A 487 -3.48 40.50 1.08
CA GLY A 487 -4.50 40.52 0.03
C GLY A 487 -4.04 39.88 -1.30
N GLU A 488 -2.75 39.64 -1.47
CA GLU A 488 -2.17 39.02 -2.67
C GLU A 488 -2.07 37.51 -2.53
N ALA A 489 -2.34 36.78 -3.62
CA ALA A 489 -2.16 35.35 -3.69
C ALA A 489 -0.76 35.00 -4.22
N PHE A 490 -0.19 33.87 -3.75
CA PHE A 490 1.09 33.33 -4.20
C PHE A 490 2.28 34.29 -3.98
N SER A 491 2.25 35.05 -2.88
CA SER A 491 3.30 35.95 -2.45
C SER A 491 3.80 35.60 -1.05
N LEU A 492 5.08 35.86 -0.77
CA LEU A 492 5.61 35.69 0.59
C LEU A 492 5.60 37.04 1.32
N PRO A 493 5.20 37.09 2.60
CA PRO A 493 5.29 38.28 3.40
C PRO A 493 6.71 38.85 3.44
N VAL A 494 6.83 40.17 3.34
CA VAL A 494 8.10 40.87 3.53
C VAL A 494 8.53 40.81 5.01
N ASP A 495 7.53 40.84 5.93
CA ASP A 495 7.80 40.69 7.36
C ASP A 495 8.26 39.27 7.70
N ALA A 496 9.52 39.15 8.11
CA ALA A 496 10.15 37.89 8.47
C ALA A 496 9.48 37.18 9.66
N ARG A 497 8.74 37.93 10.54
CA ARG A 497 8.05 37.36 11.71
C ARG A 497 6.84 36.53 11.31
N VAL A 498 6.19 36.88 10.20
CA VAL A 498 4.98 36.20 9.71
C VAL A 498 5.31 35.21 8.58
N ARG A 499 6.45 35.44 7.92
CA ARG A 499 6.87 34.64 6.77
C ARG A 499 7.04 33.16 7.14
N ARG A 500 6.33 32.29 6.44
CA ARG A 500 6.43 30.82 6.56
C ARG A 500 7.17 30.26 5.35
N GLY A 501 8.39 29.76 5.58
CA GLY A 501 9.25 29.21 4.54
C GLY A 501 9.04 27.69 4.31
N PHE A 502 9.89 27.14 3.49
CA PHE A 502 9.96 25.70 3.23
C PHE A 502 10.17 24.92 4.54
N ARG A 503 9.44 23.80 4.71
CA ARG A 503 9.41 22.95 5.93
C ARG A 503 9.03 23.68 7.22
N SER A 504 8.21 24.74 7.11
CA SER A 504 7.59 25.35 8.28
C SER A 504 6.68 24.35 9.02
N ARG A 505 6.47 24.61 10.32
CA ARG A 505 5.55 23.79 11.12
C ARG A 505 4.11 24.05 10.67
N LEU A 506 3.36 22.97 10.48
CA LEU A 506 1.96 22.95 10.18
C LEU A 506 1.26 22.04 11.19
N GLU A 507 0.21 22.51 11.82
CA GLU A 507 -0.59 21.68 12.71
C GLU A 507 -1.99 21.48 12.13
N PHE A 508 -2.40 20.22 12.06
CA PHE A 508 -3.76 19.78 11.72
C PHE A 508 -4.44 19.27 12.98
N VAL A 509 -5.47 19.97 13.43
CA VAL A 509 -6.16 19.66 14.69
C VAL A 509 -7.60 19.26 14.41
N VAL A 510 -8.00 18.09 14.89
CA VAL A 510 -9.37 17.54 14.74
C VAL A 510 -10.06 17.60 16.10
N GLY A 511 -11.23 18.22 16.13
CA GLY A 511 -12.05 18.37 17.34
C GLY A 511 -13.02 17.20 17.56
N GLU A 512 -13.75 17.27 18.67
CA GLU A 512 -14.80 16.29 18.98
C GLU A 512 -15.99 16.44 18.01
N PRO A 513 -16.63 15.33 17.61
CA PRO A 513 -17.82 15.38 16.79
C PRO A 513 -18.95 16.15 17.48
N VAL A 514 -19.58 17.04 16.74
CA VAL A 514 -20.73 17.83 17.19
C VAL A 514 -22.02 17.16 16.67
N PRO A 515 -22.99 16.84 17.53
CA PRO A 515 -24.26 16.29 17.09
C PRO A 515 -25.00 17.26 16.16
N PRO A 516 -25.70 16.77 15.11
CA PRO A 516 -26.35 17.63 14.11
C PRO A 516 -27.40 18.58 14.72
N ALA A 517 -28.09 18.18 15.78
CA ALA A 517 -29.13 18.97 16.45
C ALA A 517 -28.62 20.32 17.02
N ILE A 518 -27.33 20.39 17.38
CA ILE A 518 -26.71 21.58 17.98
C ILE A 518 -25.65 22.23 17.08
N ALA A 519 -25.44 21.73 15.89
CA ALA A 519 -24.39 22.17 14.97
C ALA A 519 -24.79 23.50 14.27
N THR A 520 -24.86 24.59 15.02
CA THR A 520 -25.10 25.95 14.47
C THR A 520 -23.81 26.57 13.94
N PRO A 521 -23.87 27.50 12.97
CA PRO A 521 -22.68 28.21 12.47
C PRO A 521 -21.86 28.87 13.58
N GLU A 522 -22.52 29.44 14.57
CA GLU A 522 -21.91 30.14 15.72
C GLU A 522 -21.13 29.13 16.60
N LEU A 523 -21.76 28.02 16.97
CA LEU A 523 -21.11 26.97 17.77
C LEU A 523 -19.93 26.35 17.00
N LEU A 524 -20.11 26.05 15.72
CA LEU A 524 -19.04 25.46 14.89
C LEU A 524 -17.86 26.44 14.72
N MET A 525 -18.14 27.74 14.56
CA MET A 525 -17.12 28.78 14.52
C MET A 525 -16.36 28.86 15.85
N GLN A 526 -17.06 28.83 16.97
CA GLN A 526 -16.44 28.81 18.31
C GLN A 526 -15.53 27.59 18.46
N ARG A 527 -15.98 26.39 18.09
CA ARG A 527 -15.18 25.17 18.16
C ARG A 527 -13.92 25.23 17.27
N VAL A 528 -14.06 25.74 16.06
CA VAL A 528 -12.91 25.92 15.16
C VAL A 528 -11.94 26.98 15.73
N GLN A 529 -12.44 28.06 16.35
CA GLN A 529 -11.62 29.09 17.01
C GLN A 529 -10.84 28.48 18.21
N GLU A 530 -11.49 27.66 19.03
CA GLU A 530 -10.85 26.97 20.16
C GLU A 530 -9.73 26.05 19.66
N LEU A 531 -9.99 25.27 18.59
CA LEU A 531 -9.01 24.39 17.97
C LEU A 531 -7.86 25.16 17.30
N ARG A 532 -8.14 26.28 16.67
CA ARG A 532 -7.15 27.15 16.04
C ARG A 532 -6.20 27.76 17.08
N GLY A 533 -6.70 28.11 18.28
CA GLY A 533 -5.93 28.77 19.31
C GLY A 533 -5.52 30.21 18.94
N PRO A 534 -4.67 30.84 19.74
CA PRO A 534 -4.22 32.24 19.54
C PRO A 534 -3.14 32.37 18.45
N GLU A 535 -2.47 31.33 18.05
CA GLU A 535 -1.41 31.35 17.02
C GLU A 535 -2.00 31.11 15.64
N PHE A 536 -1.56 31.95 14.67
CA PHE A 536 -1.98 31.91 13.26
C PHE A 536 -1.32 30.75 12.48
#